data_269c8369606922b1b38a6814a83a6bed
#
_entry.id   269c8369606922b1b38a6814a83a6bed
#
_cell.length_a   1.000
_cell.length_b   1.000
_cell.length_c   1.000
_cell.angle_alpha   90.00
_cell.angle_beta   90.00
_cell.angle_gamma   90.00
#
_symmetry.space_group_name_H-M   'P 1'
#
loop_
_entity.id
_entity.type
_entity.pdbx_description
1 polymer ?
#
loop_
_entity_poly.entity_id
_entity_poly.type
_entity_poly.pdbx_seq_one_letter_code
_entity_poly.pdbx_strand_id
1 'polypeptide(L)'
;AKTEPEPAEDTEQDNVADIADIEPKDTDLPQNYGEDTEAESSGLSEDFMFVKTSDFEKRYDVPQPAEELAEPEKKPVVVGELFKTYIIAQRGDEMLLIDKHAAHERYIFENIKSDSRNLSSQTLLEPIMVMLSYDEYDALAENTDKAAKLGFIIEPDVAPTVAVLGLPMLLRDENPTDIVTEIAHKLLMNERDPAPELYDDLYHTMACKAAIKAHDDSSIQELQKLVDSIVDCDIRYCPHGRPVMITMPKREIEKQFKRIV
;
A
#
# COMPACT_ATOMS: atom_id res chain seq x y z
N ALA A 1 4.78 -48.66 -41.04
CA ALA A 1 4.30 -47.48 -41.72
C ALA A 1 2.99 -47.04 -41.07
N LYS A 2 3.03 -46.07 -40.20
CA LYS A 2 1.87 -45.30 -39.72
C LYS A 2 2.26 -43.86 -39.86
N THR A 3 1.58 -43.17 -40.75
CA THR A 3 1.62 -41.77 -41.05
C THR A 3 1.02 -40.96 -39.91
N GLU A 4 1.79 -39.96 -39.42
CA GLU A 4 1.31 -38.89 -38.56
C GLU A 4 0.52 -37.86 -39.38
N PRO A 5 -0.55 -37.23 -38.83
CA PRO A 5 -1.19 -36.10 -39.49
C PRO A 5 -0.53 -34.78 -39.07
N GLU A 6 -0.29 -33.90 -40.05
CA GLU A 6 0.15 -32.50 -39.88
C GLU A 6 -0.91 -31.66 -39.18
N PRO A 7 -0.50 -30.63 -38.41
CA PRO A 7 -1.43 -29.66 -37.83
C PRO A 7 -1.83 -28.59 -38.87
N ALA A 8 -3.10 -28.25 -38.88
CA ALA A 8 -3.71 -27.20 -39.68
C ALA A 8 -3.29 -25.80 -39.22
N GLU A 9 -2.91 -24.94 -40.15
CA GLU A 9 -2.72 -23.53 -40.00
C GLU A 9 -4.08 -22.80 -39.90
N ASP A 10 -4.39 -22.22 -38.74
CA ASP A 10 -5.48 -21.26 -38.59
C ASP A 10 -4.93 -19.86 -38.77
N THR A 11 -5.27 -19.23 -39.87
CA THR A 11 -5.05 -17.83 -40.18
C THR A 11 -6.22 -17.01 -39.59
N GLU A 12 -6.06 -16.44 -38.43
CA GLU A 12 -6.93 -15.34 -37.96
C GLU A 12 -6.41 -14.00 -38.46
N GLN A 13 -7.23 -13.34 -39.27
CA GLN A 13 -7.03 -12.00 -39.77
C GLN A 13 -7.40 -11.00 -38.66
N ASP A 14 -6.39 -10.26 -38.18
CA ASP A 14 -6.54 -9.09 -37.31
C ASP A 14 -7.22 -7.95 -38.06
N ASN A 15 -8.45 -7.62 -37.64
CA ASN A 15 -9.11 -6.37 -38.00
C ASN A 15 -8.66 -5.29 -37.02
N VAL A 16 -7.66 -4.50 -37.41
CA VAL A 16 -7.28 -3.26 -36.74
C VAL A 16 -8.22 -2.17 -37.21
N ALA A 17 -9.15 -1.75 -36.38
CA ALA A 17 -9.94 -0.56 -36.61
C ALA A 17 -9.19 0.68 -36.15
N ASP A 18 -8.97 1.60 -37.09
CA ASP A 18 -8.44 2.94 -36.90
C ASP A 18 -9.22 3.72 -35.85
N ILE A 19 -8.54 4.19 -34.82
CA ILE A 19 -9.04 5.26 -33.96
C ILE A 19 -8.26 6.52 -34.32
N ALA A 20 -8.87 7.31 -35.20
CA ALA A 20 -8.40 8.62 -35.56
C ALA A 20 -8.70 9.64 -34.45
N ASP A 21 -7.72 10.45 -34.19
CA ASP A 21 -7.66 11.82 -33.70
C ASP A 21 -8.92 12.42 -33.06
N ILE A 22 -8.85 12.64 -31.74
CA ILE A 22 -9.69 13.60 -31.04
C ILE A 22 -8.76 14.68 -30.46
N GLU A 23 -8.72 15.82 -31.16
CA GLU A 23 -8.10 17.04 -30.66
C GLU A 23 -8.93 17.63 -29.49
N PRO A 24 -8.31 18.18 -28.43
CA PRO A 24 -9.02 18.88 -27.38
C PRO A 24 -9.41 20.27 -27.85
N LYS A 25 -10.69 20.59 -27.73
CA LYS A 25 -11.23 21.95 -27.98
C LYS A 25 -10.83 22.87 -26.82
N ASP A 26 -10.16 23.95 -27.18
CA ASP A 26 -9.93 25.13 -26.37
C ASP A 26 -11.26 25.68 -25.82
N THR A 27 -11.35 25.84 -24.51
CA THR A 27 -12.37 26.66 -23.86
C THR A 27 -11.68 27.90 -23.31
N ASP A 28 -11.97 29.02 -23.96
CA ASP A 28 -11.60 30.39 -23.61
C ASP A 28 -11.99 30.71 -22.16
N LEU A 29 -11.00 31.09 -21.36
CA LEU A 29 -11.20 31.87 -20.14
C LEU A 29 -10.93 33.33 -20.43
N PRO A 30 -11.81 34.26 -20.08
CA PRO A 30 -11.55 35.68 -20.25
C PRO A 30 -10.58 36.16 -19.18
N GLN A 31 -9.43 36.63 -19.62
CA GLN A 31 -8.53 37.47 -18.83
C GLN A 31 -9.12 38.89 -18.80
N ASN A 32 -9.33 39.44 -17.62
CA ASN A 32 -9.54 40.87 -17.47
C ASN A 32 -8.67 41.37 -16.33
N TYR A 33 -7.53 41.94 -16.70
CA TYR A 33 -6.77 42.87 -15.89
C TYR A 33 -7.26 44.27 -16.20
N GLY A 34 -7.81 44.95 -15.20
CA GLY A 34 -8.13 46.36 -15.24
C GLY A 34 -7.35 47.11 -14.18
N GLU A 35 -6.56 48.02 -14.66
CA GLU A 35 -5.67 48.94 -13.93
C GLU A 35 -6.46 49.93 -13.06
N ASP A 36 -5.76 50.36 -12.01
CA ASP A 36 -5.79 51.58 -11.21
C ASP A 36 -6.82 52.66 -11.57
N THR A 37 -7.63 53.04 -10.59
CA THR A 37 -8.07 54.41 -10.44
C THR A 37 -8.15 54.80 -8.95
N GLU A 38 -7.29 55.75 -8.56
CA GLU A 38 -7.41 56.50 -7.34
C GLU A 38 -8.75 57.24 -7.30
N ALA A 39 -9.48 57.17 -6.19
CA ALA A 39 -10.63 58.00 -5.92
C ALA A 39 -10.74 58.35 -4.43
N GLU A 40 -10.38 59.55 -4.14
CA GLU A 40 -10.84 60.51 -3.15
C GLU A 40 -11.62 60.01 -1.92
N SER A 41 -11.09 60.44 -0.78
CA SER A 41 -11.69 60.50 0.53
C SER A 41 -12.94 61.33 0.59
N SER A 42 -14.08 60.73 0.99
CA SER A 42 -15.20 61.47 1.59
C SER A 42 -15.69 60.67 2.80
N GLY A 43 -15.64 61.39 3.97
CA GLY A 43 -15.93 60.85 5.28
C GLY A 43 -17.35 60.28 5.42
N LEU A 44 -17.42 59.14 6.03
CA LEU A 44 -18.62 58.66 6.71
C LEU A 44 -18.22 58.22 8.10
N SER A 45 -18.95 58.76 9.06
CA SER A 45 -18.84 58.71 10.48
C SER A 45 -18.55 57.29 11.07
N GLU A 46 -17.60 57.22 11.94
CA GLU A 46 -17.39 56.15 12.93
C GLU A 46 -18.62 56.05 13.82
N ASP A 47 -19.50 55.06 13.55
CA ASP A 47 -20.42 54.48 14.54
C ASP A 47 -20.87 53.09 14.06
N PHE A 48 -19.91 52.20 13.82
CA PHE A 48 -20.17 50.79 13.78
C PHE A 48 -19.78 50.18 15.10
N MET A 49 -20.80 50.12 16.00
CA MET A 49 -20.65 49.47 17.29
C MET A 49 -20.28 48.00 17.09
N PHE A 50 -19.04 47.66 17.35
CA PHE A 50 -18.52 46.28 17.41
C PHE A 50 -19.23 45.58 18.55
N VAL A 51 -20.32 44.85 18.27
CA VAL A 51 -20.94 43.95 19.21
C VAL A 51 -19.95 42.79 19.45
N LYS A 52 -19.39 42.72 20.66
CA LYS A 52 -18.48 41.64 21.01
C LYS A 52 -19.19 40.31 20.87
N THR A 53 -18.59 39.37 20.20
CA THR A 53 -19.11 37.99 20.00
C THR A 53 -19.56 37.29 21.28
N SER A 54 -18.99 37.68 22.44
CA SER A 54 -19.39 37.20 23.77
C SER A 54 -20.84 37.54 24.19
N ASP A 55 -21.46 38.55 23.56
CA ASP A 55 -22.83 38.95 23.90
C ASP A 55 -23.90 38.27 23.03
N PHE A 56 -23.45 37.61 21.94
CA PHE A 56 -24.32 36.82 21.06
C PHE A 56 -24.57 35.43 21.63
N GLU A 57 -23.57 34.85 22.32
CA GLU A 57 -23.68 33.51 22.92
C GLU A 57 -24.63 33.47 24.14
N LYS A 58 -24.94 34.60 24.74
CA LYS A 58 -25.87 34.67 25.90
C LYS A 58 -27.35 34.80 25.55
N ARG A 59 -27.69 34.99 24.27
CA ARG A 59 -29.10 35.24 23.85
C ARG A 59 -29.80 34.04 23.25
N TYR A 60 -29.05 33.02 22.86
CA TYR A 60 -29.63 31.80 22.29
C TYR A 60 -29.02 30.63 23.03
N ASP A 61 -29.85 29.95 23.81
CA ASP A 61 -29.56 28.62 24.31
C ASP A 61 -29.52 27.70 23.07
N VAL A 62 -28.40 27.69 22.33
CA VAL A 62 -28.19 26.76 21.23
C VAL A 62 -27.97 25.40 21.93
N PRO A 63 -28.89 24.45 21.77
CA PRO A 63 -28.64 23.10 22.27
C PRO A 63 -27.33 22.66 21.62
N GLN A 64 -26.28 22.43 22.43
CA GLN A 64 -25.09 21.75 21.94
C GLN A 64 -25.60 20.45 21.29
N PRO A 65 -25.17 20.11 20.08
CA PRO A 65 -25.44 18.80 19.54
C PRO A 65 -25.02 17.84 20.62
N ALA A 66 -25.95 17.02 21.12
CA ALA A 66 -25.59 15.94 22.02
C ALA A 66 -24.40 15.24 21.37
N GLU A 67 -23.26 15.21 22.06
CA GLU A 67 -22.18 14.33 21.69
C GLU A 67 -22.83 12.95 21.64
N GLU A 68 -23.13 12.50 20.44
CA GLU A 68 -23.56 11.15 20.18
C GLU A 68 -22.40 10.31 20.71
N LEU A 69 -22.59 9.77 21.91
CA LEU A 69 -21.62 8.87 22.55
C LEU A 69 -21.37 7.79 21.52
N ALA A 70 -20.25 7.90 20.81
CA ALA A 70 -19.84 6.93 19.82
C ALA A 70 -19.88 5.57 20.54
N GLU A 71 -20.81 4.71 20.13
CA GLU A 71 -20.83 3.34 20.63
C GLU A 71 -19.43 2.79 20.44
N PRO A 72 -18.84 2.10 21.43
CA PRO A 72 -17.49 1.56 21.29
C PRO A 72 -17.45 0.74 20.00
N GLU A 73 -16.55 1.10 19.11
CA GLU A 73 -16.42 0.45 17.81
C GLU A 73 -16.31 -1.06 18.02
N LYS A 74 -17.32 -1.79 17.58
CA LYS A 74 -17.34 -3.25 17.70
C LYS A 74 -16.17 -3.80 16.90
N LYS A 75 -15.27 -4.54 17.54
CA LYS A 75 -14.16 -5.20 16.84
C LYS A 75 -14.72 -6.18 15.80
N PRO A 76 -14.12 -6.23 14.60
CA PRO A 76 -14.52 -7.21 13.58
C PRO A 76 -14.29 -8.64 14.07
N VAL A 77 -15.20 -9.53 13.73
CA VAL A 77 -15.07 -10.97 14.00
C VAL A 77 -14.98 -11.70 12.68
N VAL A 78 -13.93 -12.50 12.49
CA VAL A 78 -13.74 -13.32 11.29
C VAL A 78 -14.80 -14.40 11.24
N VAL A 79 -15.54 -14.43 10.14
CA VAL A 79 -16.59 -15.42 9.86
C VAL A 79 -16.06 -16.59 9.03
N GLY A 80 -15.09 -16.32 8.18
CA GLY A 80 -14.48 -17.32 7.31
C GLY A 80 -13.56 -16.72 6.26
N GLU A 81 -13.09 -17.59 5.37
CA GLU A 81 -12.23 -17.25 4.24
C GLU A 81 -12.91 -17.65 2.94
N LEU A 82 -12.74 -16.82 1.90
CA LEU A 82 -13.27 -17.05 0.57
C LEU A 82 -12.11 -17.17 -0.44
N PHE A 83 -12.12 -18.25 -1.24
CA PHE A 83 -11.12 -18.52 -2.28
C PHE A 83 -9.67 -18.58 -1.79
N LYS A 84 -9.45 -18.81 -0.49
CA LYS A 84 -8.12 -18.72 0.16
C LYS A 84 -7.41 -17.37 -0.09
N THR A 85 -8.17 -16.34 -0.43
CA THR A 85 -7.66 -15.02 -0.82
C THR A 85 -8.30 -13.90 0.00
N TYR A 86 -9.58 -14.04 0.32
CA TYR A 86 -10.33 -12.99 0.99
C TYR A 86 -10.83 -13.45 2.35
N ILE A 87 -10.64 -12.61 3.37
CA ILE A 87 -11.20 -12.81 4.70
C ILE A 87 -12.58 -12.15 4.75
N ILE A 88 -13.58 -12.88 5.23
CA ILE A 88 -14.90 -12.34 5.54
C ILE A 88 -14.97 -12.11 7.04
N ALA A 89 -15.20 -10.86 7.45
CA ALA A 89 -15.41 -10.50 8.84
C ALA A 89 -16.72 -9.72 9.01
N GLN A 90 -17.28 -9.76 10.21
CA GLN A 90 -18.48 -8.99 10.59
C GLN A 90 -18.13 -7.96 11.64
N ARG A 91 -18.56 -6.71 11.42
CA ARG A 91 -18.49 -5.62 12.40
C ARG A 91 -19.87 -5.01 12.59
N GLY A 92 -20.58 -5.41 13.65
CA GLY A 92 -21.97 -4.97 13.85
C GLY A 92 -22.86 -5.39 12.69
N ASP A 93 -23.46 -4.41 12.00
CA ASP A 93 -24.33 -4.61 10.83
C ASP A 93 -23.59 -4.41 9.49
N GLU A 94 -22.28 -4.59 9.48
CA GLU A 94 -21.43 -4.49 8.31
C GLU A 94 -20.71 -5.82 8.05
N MET A 95 -20.59 -6.19 6.78
CA MET A 95 -19.67 -7.21 6.30
C MET A 95 -18.41 -6.53 5.80
N LEU A 96 -17.26 -7.02 6.22
CA LEU A 96 -15.95 -6.62 5.75
C LEU A 96 -15.40 -7.73 4.87
N LEU A 97 -14.97 -7.38 3.67
CA LEU A 97 -14.23 -8.26 2.78
C LEU A 97 -12.82 -7.72 2.67
N ILE A 98 -11.84 -8.50 3.13
CA ILE A 98 -10.45 -8.09 3.30
C ILE A 98 -9.57 -8.94 2.40
N ASP A 99 -8.72 -8.31 1.60
CA ASP A 99 -7.68 -8.99 0.82
C ASP A 99 -6.57 -9.46 1.78
N LYS A 100 -6.46 -10.77 1.98
CA LYS A 100 -5.53 -11.41 2.92
C LYS A 100 -4.07 -11.05 2.63
N HIS A 101 -3.68 -11.08 1.35
CA HIS A 101 -2.32 -10.78 0.92
C HIS A 101 -1.99 -9.30 1.13
N ALA A 102 -2.83 -8.41 0.60
CA ALA A 102 -2.64 -6.97 0.72
C ALA A 102 -2.64 -6.49 2.19
N ALA A 103 -3.48 -7.10 3.03
CA ALA A 103 -3.53 -6.83 4.46
C ALA A 103 -2.22 -7.22 5.16
N HIS A 104 -1.72 -8.44 4.88
CA HIS A 104 -0.51 -8.96 5.52
C HIS A 104 0.74 -8.21 5.03
N GLU A 105 0.85 -7.95 3.72
CA GLU A 105 1.93 -7.14 3.15
C GLU A 105 2.03 -5.77 3.83
N ARG A 106 0.90 -5.06 3.93
CA ARG A 106 0.90 -3.75 4.57
C ARG A 106 1.21 -3.81 6.05
N TYR A 107 0.69 -4.78 6.77
CA TYR A 107 1.00 -4.99 8.18
C TYR A 107 2.49 -5.24 8.42
N ILE A 108 3.11 -6.10 7.60
CA ILE A 108 4.56 -6.37 7.66
C ILE A 108 5.34 -5.09 7.36
N PHE A 109 4.97 -4.35 6.31
CA PHE A 109 5.61 -3.09 5.95
C PHE A 109 5.63 -2.09 7.11
N GLU A 110 4.47 -1.86 7.75
CA GLU A 110 4.38 -0.93 8.89
C GLU A 110 5.23 -1.41 10.08
N ASN A 111 5.26 -2.71 10.35
CA ASN A 111 6.09 -3.26 11.41
C ASN A 111 7.59 -3.08 11.12
N ILE A 112 8.04 -3.38 9.91
CA ILE A 112 9.44 -3.16 9.52
C ILE A 112 9.79 -1.68 9.65
N LYS A 113 8.93 -0.80 9.16
CA LYS A 113 9.15 0.65 9.18
C LYS A 113 9.20 1.21 10.59
N SER A 114 8.34 0.73 11.49
CA SER A 114 8.30 1.17 12.89
C SER A 114 9.48 0.67 13.72
N ASP A 115 9.98 -0.54 13.46
CA ASP A 115 11.08 -1.17 14.20
C ASP A 115 12.34 -1.39 13.33
N SER A 116 12.57 -0.51 12.38
CA SER A 116 13.67 -0.60 11.41
C SER A 116 15.08 -0.63 12.03
N ARG A 117 15.21 -0.35 13.34
CA ARG A 117 16.49 -0.42 14.05
C ARG A 117 16.82 -1.80 14.60
N ASN A 118 15.85 -2.73 14.68
CA ASN A 118 15.95 -4.00 15.40
C ASN A 118 15.50 -5.19 14.54
N LEU A 119 15.67 -5.13 13.22
CA LEU A 119 15.38 -6.27 12.37
C LEU A 119 16.29 -7.44 12.76
N SER A 120 15.70 -8.46 13.37
CA SER A 120 16.44 -9.65 13.80
C SER A 120 16.93 -10.44 12.59
N SER A 121 18.19 -10.81 12.61
CA SER A 121 18.84 -11.63 11.59
C SER A 121 18.96 -13.08 12.04
N GLN A 122 18.78 -14.00 11.11
CA GLN A 122 19.09 -15.40 11.28
C GLN A 122 20.39 -15.73 10.52
N THR A 123 21.41 -16.18 11.23
CA THR A 123 22.64 -16.67 10.62
C THR A 123 22.39 -18.02 9.96
N LEU A 124 22.90 -18.20 8.75
CA LEU A 124 22.84 -19.45 8.01
C LEU A 124 23.94 -20.41 8.51
N LEU A 125 23.68 -21.71 8.46
CA LEU A 125 24.66 -22.74 8.82
C LEU A 125 25.82 -22.78 7.83
N GLU A 126 25.55 -22.56 6.56
CA GLU A 126 26.51 -22.46 5.47
C GLU A 126 26.22 -21.21 4.67
N PRO A 127 27.27 -20.47 4.21
CA PRO A 127 27.09 -19.33 3.35
C PRO A 127 26.44 -19.73 2.02
N ILE A 128 25.49 -18.93 1.55
CA ILE A 128 24.91 -19.10 0.23
C ILE A 128 25.60 -18.15 -0.72
N MET A 129 26.21 -18.71 -1.76
CA MET A 129 26.91 -17.93 -2.80
C MET A 129 25.91 -17.46 -3.84
N VAL A 130 25.77 -16.15 -3.98
CA VAL A 130 24.86 -15.51 -4.96
C VAL A 130 25.69 -14.82 -6.02
N MET A 131 25.51 -15.26 -7.28
CA MET A 131 26.15 -14.62 -8.44
C MET A 131 25.24 -13.53 -8.98
N LEU A 132 25.76 -12.31 -9.05
CA LEU A 132 25.07 -11.10 -9.54
C LEU A 132 25.62 -10.69 -10.91
N SER A 133 25.05 -9.66 -11.51
CA SER A 133 25.77 -8.91 -12.55
C SER A 133 26.89 -8.08 -11.92
N TYR A 134 27.89 -7.66 -12.70
CA TYR A 134 28.97 -6.82 -12.16
C TYR A 134 28.46 -5.50 -11.57
N ASP A 135 27.51 -4.85 -12.25
CA ASP A 135 26.92 -3.59 -11.78
C ASP A 135 26.14 -3.79 -10.45
N GLU A 136 25.37 -4.86 -10.32
CA GLU A 136 24.63 -5.19 -9.10
C GLU A 136 25.58 -5.58 -7.95
N TYR A 137 26.66 -6.29 -8.27
CA TYR A 137 27.70 -6.61 -7.30
C TYR A 137 28.36 -5.36 -6.73
N ASP A 138 28.78 -4.43 -7.59
CA ASP A 138 29.41 -3.17 -7.19
C ASP A 138 28.44 -2.35 -6.33
N ALA A 139 27.17 -2.19 -6.77
CA ALA A 139 26.15 -1.49 -6.02
C ALA A 139 25.88 -2.11 -4.64
N LEU A 140 25.83 -3.43 -4.52
CA LEU A 140 25.63 -4.10 -3.24
C LEU A 140 26.87 -4.04 -2.34
N ALA A 141 28.08 -4.19 -2.92
CA ALA A 141 29.34 -4.14 -2.19
C ALA A 141 29.59 -2.75 -1.58
N GLU A 142 29.21 -1.68 -2.28
CA GLU A 142 29.29 -0.30 -1.79
C GLU A 142 28.20 0.04 -0.75
N ASN A 143 27.12 -0.74 -0.69
CA ASN A 143 25.97 -0.49 0.17
C ASN A 143 25.70 -1.64 1.19
N THR A 144 26.73 -2.38 1.59
CA THR A 144 26.59 -3.47 2.57
C THR A 144 26.07 -2.99 3.93
N ASP A 145 26.35 -1.74 4.32
CA ASP A 145 25.79 -1.10 5.51
C ASP A 145 24.28 -0.90 5.42
N LYS A 146 23.75 -0.62 4.23
CA LYS A 146 22.31 -0.53 3.99
C LYS A 146 21.66 -1.90 4.08
N ALA A 147 22.28 -2.92 3.47
CA ALA A 147 21.81 -4.30 3.60
C ALA A 147 21.83 -4.80 5.06
N ALA A 148 22.85 -4.44 5.83
CA ALA A 148 22.95 -4.78 7.24
C ALA A 148 21.82 -4.15 8.07
N LYS A 149 21.40 -2.91 7.78
CA LYS A 149 20.23 -2.27 8.43
C LYS A 149 18.92 -3.00 8.14
N LEU A 150 18.83 -3.68 7.01
CA LEU A 150 17.69 -4.52 6.63
C LEU A 150 17.75 -5.92 7.27
N GLY A 151 18.78 -6.21 8.05
CA GLY A 151 18.98 -7.50 8.69
C GLY A 151 19.68 -8.55 7.84
N PHE A 152 20.26 -8.17 6.69
CA PHE A 152 21.09 -9.07 5.90
C PHE A 152 22.54 -9.07 6.42
N ILE A 153 23.17 -10.24 6.41
CA ILE A 153 24.59 -10.40 6.66
C ILE A 153 25.21 -10.90 5.36
N ILE A 154 25.82 -9.97 4.62
CA ILE A 154 26.37 -10.23 3.29
C ILE A 154 27.83 -9.77 3.25
N GLU A 155 28.69 -10.62 2.71
CA GLU A 155 30.11 -10.30 2.46
C GLU A 155 30.42 -10.39 0.96
N PRO A 156 31.05 -9.37 0.38
CA PRO A 156 31.58 -9.49 -0.97
C PRO A 156 32.64 -10.60 -1.06
N ASP A 157 32.54 -11.43 -2.12
CA ASP A 157 33.55 -12.45 -2.43
C ASP A 157 34.20 -12.11 -3.78
N VAL A 158 34.69 -13.10 -4.49
CA VAL A 158 35.28 -12.88 -5.83
C VAL A 158 34.17 -12.41 -6.78
N ALA A 159 34.32 -11.14 -7.26
CA ALA A 159 33.34 -10.52 -8.14
C ALA A 159 33.02 -11.41 -9.37
N PRO A 160 31.75 -11.55 -9.75
CA PRO A 160 30.57 -10.84 -9.24
C PRO A 160 29.76 -11.63 -8.20
N THR A 161 30.40 -12.35 -7.27
CA THR A 161 29.75 -13.20 -6.30
C THR A 161 29.76 -12.56 -4.90
N VAL A 162 28.66 -12.69 -4.17
CA VAL A 162 28.55 -12.34 -2.74
C VAL A 162 28.20 -13.56 -1.91
N ALA A 163 28.73 -13.63 -0.67
CA ALA A 163 28.40 -14.63 0.30
C ALA A 163 27.30 -14.12 1.24
N VAL A 164 26.16 -14.77 1.26
CA VAL A 164 25.06 -14.50 2.20
C VAL A 164 25.24 -15.36 3.43
N LEU A 165 25.56 -14.74 4.56
CA LEU A 165 25.80 -15.37 5.85
C LEU A 165 24.58 -15.35 6.76
N GLY A 166 23.64 -14.46 6.49
CA GLY A 166 22.41 -14.34 7.27
C GLY A 166 21.34 -13.52 6.57
N LEU A 167 20.10 -13.79 6.96
CA LEU A 167 18.88 -13.15 6.42
C LEU A 167 18.04 -12.58 7.56
N PRO A 168 17.22 -11.56 7.27
CA PRO A 168 16.17 -11.14 8.20
C PRO A 168 15.28 -12.33 8.56
N MET A 169 14.93 -12.47 9.84
CA MET A 169 14.11 -13.58 10.34
C MET A 169 12.76 -13.70 9.62
N LEU A 170 12.20 -12.57 9.19
CA LEU A 170 10.94 -12.52 8.46
C LEU A 170 11.01 -13.14 7.05
N LEU A 171 12.23 -13.30 6.48
CA LEU A 171 12.49 -13.86 5.14
C LEU A 171 13.13 -15.26 5.19
N ARG A 172 13.15 -15.91 6.35
CA ARG A 172 13.83 -17.19 6.57
C ARG A 172 13.35 -18.33 5.67
N ASP A 173 12.07 -18.28 5.25
CA ASP A 173 11.42 -19.32 4.44
C ASP A 173 11.47 -19.00 2.93
N GLU A 174 12.09 -17.87 2.55
CA GLU A 174 12.21 -17.42 1.17
C GLU A 174 13.58 -17.80 0.57
N ASN A 175 13.66 -17.78 -0.78
CA ASN A 175 14.91 -18.06 -1.47
C ASN A 175 15.91 -16.89 -1.33
N PRO A 176 17.05 -17.08 -0.66
CA PRO A 176 18.03 -16.02 -0.44
C PRO A 176 18.57 -15.40 -1.73
N THR A 177 18.77 -16.21 -2.77
CA THR A 177 19.30 -15.75 -4.05
C THR A 177 18.35 -14.73 -4.70
N ASP A 178 17.04 -15.03 -4.75
CA ASP A 178 16.05 -14.17 -5.37
C ASP A 178 15.93 -12.82 -4.64
N ILE A 179 15.98 -12.87 -3.31
CA ILE A 179 15.85 -11.66 -2.48
C ILE A 179 17.09 -10.78 -2.63
N VAL A 180 18.29 -11.37 -2.51
CA VAL A 180 19.54 -10.61 -2.58
C VAL A 180 19.73 -10.00 -3.97
N THR A 181 19.36 -10.71 -5.03
CA THR A 181 19.39 -10.18 -6.40
C THR A 181 18.43 -8.99 -6.54
N GLU A 182 17.21 -9.09 -6.02
CA GLU A 182 16.24 -8.00 -6.09
C GLU A 182 16.68 -6.77 -5.30
N ILE A 183 17.28 -6.96 -4.12
CA ILE A 183 17.83 -5.86 -3.31
C ILE A 183 19.02 -5.22 -4.03
N ALA A 184 19.94 -6.01 -4.57
CA ALA A 184 21.08 -5.50 -5.34
C ALA A 184 20.61 -4.66 -6.56
N HIS A 185 19.59 -5.15 -7.26
CA HIS A 185 18.98 -4.42 -8.37
C HIS A 185 18.39 -3.07 -7.94
N LYS A 186 17.68 -3.02 -6.82
CA LYS A 186 17.11 -1.77 -6.28
C LYS A 186 18.20 -0.79 -5.84
N LEU A 187 19.25 -1.28 -5.22
CA LEU A 187 20.40 -0.44 -4.87
C LEU A 187 21.05 0.16 -6.10
N LEU A 188 21.28 -0.64 -7.14
CA LEU A 188 21.83 -0.18 -8.43
C LEU A 188 20.92 0.87 -9.08
N MET A 189 19.59 0.68 -9.10
CA MET A 189 18.66 1.65 -9.64
C MET A 189 18.70 2.97 -8.86
N ASN A 190 18.78 2.90 -7.53
CA ASN A 190 18.89 4.09 -6.69
C ASN A 190 20.22 4.84 -6.89
N GLU A 191 21.32 4.19 -7.22
CA GLU A 191 22.57 4.87 -7.55
C GLU A 191 22.46 5.68 -8.85
N ARG A 192 21.72 5.15 -9.84
CA ARG A 192 21.47 5.81 -11.13
C ARG A 192 20.48 6.97 -11.02
N ASP A 193 19.49 6.85 -10.14
CA ASP A 193 18.44 7.86 -9.89
C ASP A 193 18.07 7.84 -8.40
N PRO A 194 18.83 8.61 -7.56
CA PRO A 194 18.65 8.56 -6.11
C PRO A 194 17.24 9.00 -5.67
N ALA A 195 16.50 8.08 -5.08
CA ALA A 195 15.18 8.31 -4.52
C ALA A 195 15.24 8.48 -2.98
N PRO A 196 14.55 9.49 -2.42
CA PRO A 196 14.51 9.68 -0.96
C PRO A 196 13.86 8.50 -0.23
N GLU A 197 13.01 7.74 -0.93
CA GLU A 197 12.23 6.63 -0.38
C GLU A 197 12.92 5.26 -0.55
N LEU A 198 14.23 5.18 -0.82
CA LEU A 198 14.93 3.91 -1.02
C LEU A 198 14.61 2.87 0.06
N TYR A 199 14.65 3.25 1.32
CA TYR A 199 14.35 2.32 2.41
C TYR A 199 12.89 1.85 2.39
N ASP A 200 11.96 2.72 2.05
CA ASP A 200 10.54 2.35 1.91
C ASP A 200 10.37 1.33 0.78
N ASP A 201 11.06 1.50 -0.34
CA ASP A 201 11.07 0.54 -1.46
C ASP A 201 11.69 -0.82 -1.07
N LEU A 202 12.76 -0.80 -0.28
CA LEU A 202 13.39 -2.01 0.22
C LEU A 202 12.51 -2.73 1.25
N TYR A 203 11.90 -1.99 2.19
CA TYR A 203 10.93 -2.55 3.14
C TYR A 203 9.71 -3.14 2.43
N HIS A 204 9.27 -2.49 1.36
CA HIS A 204 8.18 -2.98 0.53
C HIS A 204 8.51 -4.31 -0.14
N THR A 205 9.71 -4.44 -0.71
CA THR A 205 10.19 -5.70 -1.27
C THR A 205 10.20 -6.81 -0.22
N MET A 206 10.72 -6.52 0.98
CA MET A 206 10.76 -7.48 2.06
C MET A 206 9.36 -7.88 2.52
N ALA A 207 8.45 -6.92 2.67
CA ALA A 207 7.06 -7.17 3.07
C ALA A 207 6.30 -8.01 2.04
N CYS A 208 6.48 -7.72 0.75
CA CYS A 208 5.87 -8.48 -0.33
C CYS A 208 6.35 -9.93 -0.37
N LYS A 209 7.64 -10.18 -0.14
CA LYS A 209 8.21 -11.54 -0.08
C LYS A 209 7.74 -12.31 1.16
N ALA A 210 7.68 -11.64 2.32
CA ALA A 210 7.29 -12.25 3.59
C ALA A 210 5.77 -12.42 3.77
N ALA A 211 4.95 -11.76 2.94
CA ALA A 211 3.50 -11.82 3.07
C ALA A 211 2.95 -13.21 2.72
N ILE A 212 1.87 -13.59 3.41
CA ILE A 212 1.13 -14.81 3.11
C ILE A 212 0.74 -14.80 1.64
N LYS A 213 1.13 -15.85 0.92
CA LYS A 213 0.78 -15.99 -0.49
C LYS A 213 -0.70 -16.31 -0.66
N ALA A 214 -1.28 -15.87 -1.76
CA ALA A 214 -2.63 -16.29 -2.11
C ALA A 214 -2.68 -17.81 -2.19
N HIS A 215 -3.74 -18.42 -1.61
CA HIS A 215 -3.97 -19.87 -1.52
C HIS A 215 -3.21 -20.59 -0.39
N ASP A 216 -2.40 -19.93 0.42
CA ASP A 216 -1.86 -20.54 1.63
C ASP A 216 -3.01 -20.81 2.62
N ASP A 217 -2.96 -21.99 3.26
CA ASP A 217 -3.93 -22.35 4.29
C ASP A 217 -3.67 -21.52 5.55
N SER A 218 -4.70 -20.88 6.06
CA SER A 218 -4.65 -20.09 7.28
C SER A 218 -5.76 -20.52 8.23
N SER A 219 -5.44 -20.64 9.50
CA SER A 219 -6.46 -20.89 10.51
C SER A 219 -7.30 -19.64 10.79
N ILE A 220 -8.55 -19.81 11.23
CA ILE A 220 -9.41 -18.68 11.62
C ILE A 220 -8.73 -17.80 12.69
N GLN A 221 -7.94 -18.40 13.58
CA GLN A 221 -7.25 -17.67 14.63
C GLN A 221 -6.13 -16.77 14.07
N GLU A 222 -5.41 -17.22 13.05
CA GLU A 222 -4.39 -16.42 12.35
C GLU A 222 -5.05 -15.28 11.56
N LEU A 223 -6.15 -15.59 10.87
CA LEU A 223 -6.93 -14.58 10.15
C LEU A 223 -7.50 -13.52 11.11
N GLN A 224 -7.98 -13.92 12.29
CA GLN A 224 -8.47 -12.98 13.30
C GLN A 224 -7.35 -12.06 13.80
N LYS A 225 -6.16 -12.60 14.09
CA LYS A 225 -5.01 -11.78 14.49
C LYS A 225 -4.63 -10.76 13.42
N LEU A 226 -4.66 -11.18 12.14
CA LEU A 226 -4.37 -10.26 11.04
C LEU A 226 -5.42 -9.15 10.97
N VAL A 227 -6.71 -9.49 11.06
CA VAL A 227 -7.81 -8.51 11.07
C VAL A 227 -7.69 -7.54 12.25
N ASP A 228 -7.40 -8.04 13.44
CA ASP A 228 -7.19 -7.20 14.62
C ASP A 228 -6.03 -6.24 14.40
N SER A 229 -4.90 -6.71 13.84
CA SER A 229 -3.72 -5.91 13.57
C SER A 229 -3.96 -4.80 12.55
N ILE A 230 -4.67 -5.07 11.45
CA ILE A 230 -4.97 -4.05 10.44
C ILE A 230 -5.95 -2.99 10.94
N VAL A 231 -6.86 -3.37 11.84
CA VAL A 231 -7.81 -2.44 12.47
C VAL A 231 -7.10 -1.58 13.52
N ASP A 232 -6.30 -2.18 14.39
CA ASP A 232 -5.55 -1.47 15.43
C ASP A 232 -4.51 -0.48 14.82
N CYS A 233 -3.98 -0.76 13.63
CA CYS A 233 -3.07 0.11 12.87
C CYS A 233 -3.78 1.05 11.88
N ASP A 234 -5.12 1.07 11.82
CA ASP A 234 -5.93 1.81 10.81
C ASP A 234 -5.47 1.62 9.36
N ILE A 235 -5.13 0.39 9.01
CA ILE A 235 -4.65 0.03 7.68
C ILE A 235 -5.83 -0.04 6.70
N ARG A 236 -5.87 0.89 5.74
CA ARG A 236 -6.93 1.00 4.74
C ARG A 236 -6.47 0.67 3.32
N TYR A 237 -5.21 0.93 3.01
CA TYR A 237 -4.63 0.76 1.69
C TYR A 237 -3.33 -0.03 1.76
N CYS A 238 -3.09 -0.87 0.75
CA CYS A 238 -1.80 -1.51 0.58
C CYS A 238 -0.75 -0.47 0.10
N PRO A 239 0.54 -0.79 0.14
CA PRO A 239 1.58 0.12 -0.32
C PRO A 239 1.41 0.56 -1.79
N HIS A 240 0.76 -0.25 -2.62
CA HIS A 240 0.43 0.06 -4.02
C HIS A 240 -0.84 0.93 -4.19
N GLY A 241 -1.47 1.41 -3.09
CA GLY A 241 -2.66 2.24 -3.12
C GLY A 241 -3.98 1.50 -3.36
N ARG A 242 -4.00 0.16 -3.38
CA ARG A 242 -5.23 -0.62 -3.48
C ARG A 242 -5.91 -0.71 -2.12
N PRO A 243 -7.26 -0.64 -2.04
CA PRO A 243 -7.94 -0.84 -0.77
C PRO A 243 -7.68 -2.26 -0.25
N VAL A 244 -7.28 -2.36 1.02
CA VAL A 244 -7.07 -3.63 1.72
C VAL A 244 -8.40 -4.24 2.12
N MET A 245 -9.40 -3.40 2.38
CA MET A 245 -10.71 -3.80 2.91
C MET A 245 -11.82 -3.03 2.22
N ILE A 246 -12.91 -3.72 1.88
CA ILE A 246 -14.16 -3.11 1.46
C ILE A 246 -15.25 -3.44 2.48
N THR A 247 -16.12 -2.47 2.74
CA THR A 247 -17.23 -2.60 3.69
C THR A 247 -18.55 -2.67 2.94
N MET A 248 -19.40 -3.61 3.29
CA MET A 248 -20.73 -3.76 2.74
C MET A 248 -21.77 -3.73 3.88
N PRO A 249 -22.57 -2.66 4.00
CA PRO A 249 -23.63 -2.60 4.98
C PRO A 249 -24.67 -3.70 4.77
N LYS A 250 -25.21 -4.26 5.85
CA LYS A 250 -26.27 -5.28 5.85
C LYS A 250 -27.45 -4.88 4.95
N ARG A 251 -27.83 -3.58 4.99
CA ARG A 251 -28.91 -3.06 4.15
C ARG A 251 -28.66 -3.26 2.66
N GLU A 252 -27.44 -3.14 2.18
CA GLU A 252 -27.11 -3.36 0.77
C GLU A 252 -27.25 -4.84 0.40
N ILE A 253 -26.82 -5.73 1.29
CA ILE A 253 -26.97 -7.17 1.11
C ILE A 253 -28.48 -7.51 1.06
N GLU A 254 -29.29 -6.99 1.98
CA GLU A 254 -30.72 -7.23 2.03
C GLU A 254 -31.46 -6.70 0.79
N LYS A 255 -31.02 -5.56 0.20
CA LYS A 255 -31.54 -5.07 -1.07
C LYS A 255 -31.31 -6.05 -2.21
N GLN A 256 -30.12 -6.68 -2.30
CA GLN A 256 -29.84 -7.68 -3.33
C GLN A 256 -30.77 -8.87 -3.24
N PHE A 257 -31.17 -9.26 -2.02
CA PHE A 257 -32.17 -10.32 -1.79
C PHE A 257 -33.62 -9.84 -1.83
N LYS A 258 -33.87 -8.55 -2.20
CA LYS A 258 -35.21 -7.93 -2.23
C LYS A 258 -35.98 -8.05 -0.91
N ARG A 259 -35.26 -8.05 0.22
CA ARG A 259 -35.87 -8.08 1.57
C ARG A 259 -36.30 -6.71 2.05
N ILE A 260 -35.67 -5.67 1.52
CA ILE A 260 -36.03 -4.26 1.74
C ILE A 260 -36.04 -3.54 0.38
N VAL A 261 -36.89 -2.52 0.27
CA VAL A 261 -37.06 -1.69 -0.94
C VAL A 261 -36.20 -0.42 -0.84
#